data_2679fd36d8ed20258fd4c19030948724
#
_entry.id   2679fd36d8ed20258fd4c19030948724
#
_cell.length_a   1.000
_cell.length_b   1.000
_cell.length_c   1.000
_cell.angle_alpha   90.00
_cell.angle_beta   90.00
_cell.angle_gamma   90.00
#
_symmetry.space_group_name_H-M   'P 1'
#
loop_
_entity.id
_entity.type
_entity.pdbx_description
1 polymer ?
#
loop_
_entity_poly.entity_id
_entity_poly.type
_entity_poly.pdbx_seq_one_letter_code
_entity_poly.pdbx_strand_id
1 'polypeptide(L)'
;MIEVEAKIKILTPDIFRKKIKTIAKFIEKEHKIDDYYTLESLKSYPKKSLRIRKKENIYEINFKEKLSYIKGIHAKNEHEFIIDSINPFLDLIKDFGFKHWLKKEKTTELYNISKDFNIELNHVKNLGWFLEIEYLTDKEHIHLARKRILQIMKKLNIPKDKIIEKGYTKILWDKK
;
A
#
# COMPACT_ATOMS: atom_id res chain seq x y z
N MET A 1 -3.29 -9.31 10.95
CA MET A 1 -3.97 -9.68 9.69
C MET A 1 -2.94 -9.61 8.57
N ILE A 2 -3.00 -10.49 7.59
CA ILE A 2 -2.03 -10.53 6.49
C ILE A 2 -2.65 -9.90 5.25
N GLU A 3 -2.00 -8.87 4.72
CA GLU A 3 -2.30 -8.27 3.42
C GLU A 3 -1.50 -8.99 2.33
N VAL A 4 -2.20 -9.51 1.33
CA VAL A 4 -1.60 -10.05 0.11
C VAL A 4 -1.92 -9.09 -1.02
N GLU A 5 -0.90 -8.49 -1.65
CA GLU A 5 -1.08 -7.43 -2.65
C GLU A 5 -0.30 -7.68 -3.95
N ALA A 6 -0.91 -7.30 -5.06
CA ALA A 6 -0.24 -7.09 -6.34
C ALA A 6 -0.39 -5.63 -6.77
N LYS A 7 0.70 -5.05 -7.26
CA LYS A 7 0.76 -3.66 -7.71
C LYS A 7 1.11 -3.60 -9.20
N ILE A 8 0.39 -2.77 -9.95
CA ILE A 8 0.58 -2.61 -11.39
C ILE A 8 0.64 -1.13 -11.73
N LYS A 9 1.62 -0.70 -12.52
CA LYS A 9 1.64 0.67 -13.07
C LYS A 9 0.71 0.74 -14.27
N ILE A 10 -0.12 1.77 -14.34
CA ILE A 10 -1.07 1.97 -15.43
C ILE A 10 -0.90 3.36 -16.08
N LEU A 11 -1.22 3.47 -17.35
CA LEU A 11 -1.14 4.73 -18.10
C LEU A 11 -2.52 5.32 -18.38
N THR A 12 -3.56 4.50 -18.38
CA THR A 12 -4.93 4.86 -18.77
C THR A 12 -5.92 4.59 -17.63
N PRO A 13 -5.94 5.43 -16.57
CA PRO A 13 -6.75 5.18 -15.38
C PRO A 13 -8.26 5.07 -15.68
N ASP A 14 -8.77 5.84 -16.65
CA ASP A 14 -10.20 5.83 -17.01
C ASP A 14 -10.67 4.51 -17.59
N ILE A 15 -9.82 3.84 -18.38
CA ILE A 15 -10.11 2.51 -18.91
C ILE A 15 -10.21 1.52 -17.76
N PHE A 16 -9.25 1.56 -16.82
CA PHE A 16 -9.28 0.67 -15.65
C PHE A 16 -10.45 0.99 -14.73
N ARG A 17 -10.78 2.26 -14.51
CA ARG A 17 -11.94 2.66 -13.71
C ARG A 17 -13.25 2.07 -14.26
N LYS A 18 -13.43 2.10 -15.58
CA LYS A 18 -14.60 1.47 -16.24
C LYS A 18 -14.61 -0.05 -16.01
N LYS A 19 -13.48 -0.72 -16.22
CA LYS A 19 -13.36 -2.19 -16.02
C LYS A 19 -13.57 -2.59 -14.57
N ILE A 20 -13.01 -1.85 -13.60
CA ILE A 20 -13.14 -2.13 -12.17
C ILE A 20 -14.62 -2.08 -11.76
N LYS A 21 -15.36 -1.06 -12.21
CA LYS A 21 -16.79 -0.90 -11.89
C LYS A 21 -17.67 -2.05 -12.36
N THR A 22 -17.21 -2.90 -13.30
CA THR A 22 -17.97 -4.09 -13.72
C THR A 22 -17.82 -5.28 -12.76
N ILE A 23 -16.81 -5.24 -11.86
CA ILE A 23 -16.48 -6.37 -10.97
C ILE A 23 -16.38 -5.99 -9.49
N ALA A 24 -16.41 -4.70 -9.18
CA ALA A 24 -16.26 -4.19 -7.82
C ALA A 24 -17.10 -2.92 -7.61
N LYS A 25 -17.60 -2.74 -6.39
CA LYS A 25 -18.37 -1.56 -5.97
C LYS A 25 -17.41 -0.45 -5.55
N PHE A 26 -17.60 0.76 -6.08
CA PHE A 26 -16.91 1.96 -5.58
C PHE A 26 -17.34 2.25 -4.15
N ILE A 27 -16.38 2.51 -3.29
CA ILE A 27 -16.60 2.82 -1.87
C ILE A 27 -16.36 4.31 -1.63
N GLU A 28 -15.14 4.78 -1.89
CA GLU A 28 -14.73 6.14 -1.57
C GLU A 28 -13.54 6.61 -2.39
N LYS A 29 -13.31 7.92 -2.35
CA LYS A 29 -12.08 8.54 -2.86
C LYS A 29 -11.44 9.33 -1.74
N GLU A 30 -10.19 9.03 -1.41
CA GLU A 30 -9.48 9.58 -0.27
C GLU A 30 -8.12 10.13 -0.70
N HIS A 31 -7.72 11.26 -0.09
CA HIS A 31 -6.39 11.82 -0.22
C HIS A 31 -5.57 11.39 1.00
N LYS A 32 -4.44 10.71 0.76
CA LYS A 32 -3.60 10.10 1.82
C LYS A 32 -2.22 10.74 1.81
N ILE A 33 -1.79 11.22 2.97
CA ILE A 33 -0.43 11.70 3.20
C ILE A 33 0.20 10.81 4.25
N ASP A 34 1.31 10.18 3.87
CA ASP A 34 2.07 9.25 4.70
C ASP A 34 3.47 9.82 4.97
N ASP A 35 3.82 9.99 6.24
CA ASP A 35 5.17 10.29 6.68
C ASP A 35 5.86 9.01 7.19
N TYR A 36 7.09 8.77 6.73
CA TYR A 36 7.85 7.57 7.05
C TYR A 36 9.05 7.89 7.93
N TYR A 37 9.20 7.13 9.01
CA TYR A 37 10.29 7.24 9.98
C TYR A 37 11.05 5.93 10.10
N THR A 38 12.36 5.99 10.39
CA THR A 38 13.21 4.81 10.55
C THR A 38 14.32 5.06 11.57
N LEU A 39 14.80 3.99 12.20
CA LEU A 39 16.02 3.97 13.02
C LEU A 39 17.26 3.67 12.17
N GLU A 40 17.06 3.18 10.93
CA GLU A 40 18.17 2.74 10.09
C GLU A 40 18.96 3.95 9.51
N SER A 41 20.19 3.67 9.09
CA SER A 41 21.00 4.66 8.39
C SER A 41 20.38 5.03 7.05
N LEU A 42 20.34 6.32 6.73
CA LEU A 42 19.85 6.84 5.44
C LEU A 42 20.92 6.83 4.32
N LYS A 43 22.04 6.15 4.52
CA LYS A 43 23.03 5.89 3.45
C LYS A 43 22.50 4.87 2.43
N SER A 44 21.50 4.08 2.79
CA SER A 44 20.81 3.11 1.93
C SER A 44 19.32 3.15 2.17
N TYR A 45 18.55 2.51 1.28
CA TYR A 45 17.10 2.41 1.43
C TYR A 45 16.71 1.66 2.73
N PRO A 46 15.94 2.29 3.62
CA PRO A 46 15.54 1.67 4.89
C PRO A 46 14.65 0.44 4.65
N LYS A 47 14.97 -0.66 5.31
CA LYS A 47 14.21 -1.91 5.25
C LYS A 47 13.04 -1.93 6.23
N LYS A 48 13.17 -1.19 7.34
CA LYS A 48 12.15 -1.07 8.39
C LYS A 48 11.72 0.39 8.52
N SER A 49 10.42 0.63 8.47
CA SER A 49 9.86 1.98 8.58
C SER A 49 8.54 1.95 9.33
N LEU A 50 8.39 2.94 10.18
CA LEU A 50 7.12 3.32 10.77
C LEU A 50 6.43 4.29 9.82
N ARG A 51 5.16 4.06 9.48
CA ARG A 51 4.32 4.99 8.73
C ARG A 51 3.37 5.71 9.66
N ILE A 52 3.28 7.02 9.53
CA ILE A 52 2.26 7.85 10.15
C ILE A 52 1.38 8.40 9.05
N ARG A 53 0.06 8.15 9.12
CA ARG A 53 -0.95 8.68 8.21
C ARG A 53 -1.93 9.54 8.99
N LYS A 54 -2.10 10.78 8.57
CA LYS A 54 -3.17 11.64 9.09
C LYS A 54 -4.49 11.28 8.41
N LYS A 55 -5.52 11.03 9.22
CA LYS A 55 -6.91 10.85 8.80
C LYS A 55 -7.80 11.79 9.62
N GLU A 56 -8.34 12.83 8.98
CA GLU A 56 -9.19 13.83 9.67
C GLU A 56 -8.61 14.27 11.02
N ASN A 57 -9.17 13.80 12.13
CA ASN A 57 -8.79 14.14 13.50
C ASN A 57 -7.96 13.06 14.22
N ILE A 58 -7.58 11.99 13.52
CA ILE A 58 -6.81 10.88 14.08
C ILE A 58 -5.55 10.59 13.25
N TYR A 59 -4.62 9.85 13.84
CA TYR A 59 -3.41 9.41 13.17
C TYR A 59 -3.34 7.88 13.23
N GLU A 60 -3.16 7.28 12.07
CA GLU A 60 -2.93 5.86 11.90
C GLU A 60 -1.43 5.60 11.88
N ILE A 61 -0.96 4.84 12.84
CA ILE A 61 0.42 4.38 12.92
C ILE A 61 0.46 2.96 12.38
N ASN A 62 1.30 2.73 11.39
CA ASN A 62 1.39 1.43 10.75
C ASN A 62 2.85 0.98 10.62
N PHE A 63 3.05 -0.29 10.90
CA PHE A 63 4.31 -0.98 10.72
C PHE A 63 4.04 -2.29 9.97
N LYS A 64 4.77 -2.52 8.87
CA LYS A 64 4.60 -3.71 8.02
C LYS A 64 5.80 -4.64 8.12
N GLU A 65 5.55 -5.89 8.46
CA GLU A 65 6.52 -6.96 8.44
C GLU A 65 6.36 -7.81 7.17
N LYS A 66 7.42 -7.95 6.40
CA LYS A 66 7.42 -8.77 5.19
C LYS A 66 7.44 -10.26 5.57
N LEU A 67 6.42 -11.01 5.16
CA LEU A 67 6.32 -12.45 5.37
C LEU A 67 6.83 -13.25 4.18
N SER A 68 6.36 -12.92 2.98
CA SER A 68 6.74 -13.67 1.78
C SER A 68 6.54 -12.86 0.50
N TYR A 69 7.27 -13.27 -0.53
CA TYR A 69 7.20 -12.68 -1.86
C TYR A 69 7.28 -13.79 -2.91
N ILE A 70 6.28 -13.88 -3.78
CA ILE A 70 6.24 -14.86 -4.87
C ILE A 70 5.74 -14.17 -6.13
N LYS A 71 6.57 -14.13 -7.17
CA LYS A 71 6.22 -13.61 -8.52
C LYS A 71 5.56 -12.22 -8.49
N GLY A 72 6.12 -11.30 -7.73
CA GLY A 72 5.62 -9.91 -7.62
C GLY A 72 4.50 -9.70 -6.59
N ILE A 73 3.90 -10.76 -6.07
CA ILE A 73 2.83 -10.65 -5.07
C ILE A 73 3.42 -10.74 -3.68
N HIS A 74 3.27 -9.66 -2.90
CA HIS A 74 3.73 -9.54 -1.53
C HIS A 74 2.70 -10.09 -0.55
N ALA A 75 3.16 -10.69 0.55
CA ALA A 75 2.37 -10.94 1.74
C ALA A 75 3.09 -10.28 2.93
N LYS A 76 2.36 -9.47 3.69
CA LYS A 76 2.88 -8.68 4.81
C LYS A 76 1.98 -8.81 6.01
N ASN A 77 2.56 -8.92 7.19
CA ASN A 77 1.85 -8.73 8.44
C ASN A 77 1.77 -7.24 8.74
N GLU A 78 0.58 -6.73 8.99
CA GLU A 78 0.36 -5.34 9.33
C GLU A 78 0.04 -5.20 10.81
N HIS A 79 0.79 -4.32 11.47
CA HIS A 79 0.53 -3.86 12.82
C HIS A 79 0.08 -2.40 12.73
N GLU A 80 -1.16 -2.17 13.08
CA GLU A 80 -1.79 -0.85 12.97
C GLU A 80 -2.47 -0.49 14.29
N PHE A 81 -2.31 0.76 14.70
CA PHE A 81 -3.04 1.34 15.81
C PHE A 81 -3.30 2.82 15.56
N ILE A 82 -4.30 3.36 16.25
CA ILE A 82 -4.78 4.73 16.09
C ILE A 82 -4.41 5.54 17.33
N ILE A 83 -4.01 6.79 17.10
CA ILE A 83 -3.82 7.78 18.14
C ILE A 83 -4.56 9.07 17.75
N ASP A 84 -5.06 9.79 18.73
CA ASP A 84 -5.76 11.07 18.58
C ASP A 84 -4.82 12.27 18.65
N SER A 85 -3.66 12.14 19.33
CA SER A 85 -2.66 13.19 19.45
C SER A 85 -1.31 12.74 18.94
N ILE A 86 -0.78 13.45 17.93
CA ILE A 86 0.48 13.09 17.28
C ILE A 86 1.72 13.64 17.99
N ASN A 87 1.64 14.82 18.62
CA ASN A 87 2.83 15.49 19.12
C ASN A 87 3.59 14.69 20.18
N PRO A 88 2.95 14.12 21.24
CA PRO A 88 3.65 13.28 22.20
C PRO A 88 4.30 12.06 21.57
N PHE A 89 3.66 11.50 20.53
CA PHE A 89 4.20 10.35 19.81
C PHE A 89 5.43 10.73 18.95
N LEU A 90 5.40 11.90 18.29
CA LEU A 90 6.55 12.39 17.52
C LEU A 90 7.74 12.71 18.44
N ASP A 91 7.51 13.30 19.61
CA ASP A 91 8.54 13.55 20.59
C ASP A 91 9.16 12.25 21.07
N LEU A 92 8.33 11.25 21.41
CA LEU A 92 8.79 9.92 21.80
C LEU A 92 9.68 9.27 20.72
N ILE A 93 9.20 9.15 19.49
CA ILE A 93 9.97 8.48 18.44
C ILE A 93 11.25 9.24 18.08
N LYS A 94 11.27 10.58 18.21
CA LYS A 94 12.46 11.41 18.03
C LYS A 94 13.49 11.11 19.11
N ASP A 95 13.09 11.03 20.38
CA ASP A 95 13.97 10.70 21.50
C ASP A 95 14.56 9.28 21.38
N PHE A 96 13.81 8.35 20.82
CA PHE A 96 14.29 7.00 20.45
C PHE A 96 15.18 6.98 19.22
N GLY A 97 15.42 8.13 18.56
CA GLY A 97 16.34 8.26 17.42
C GLY A 97 15.73 7.97 16.05
N PHE A 98 14.42 7.87 15.93
CA PHE A 98 13.78 7.77 14.61
C PHE A 98 14.01 9.03 13.79
N LYS A 99 14.28 8.83 12.49
CA LYS A 99 14.50 9.90 11.52
C LYS A 99 13.41 9.88 10.47
N HIS A 100 12.80 11.04 10.20
CA HIS A 100 11.94 11.19 9.03
C HIS A 100 12.77 11.05 7.76
N TRP A 101 12.31 10.25 6.78
CA TRP A 101 13.07 10.02 5.57
C TRP A 101 12.28 10.12 4.26
N LEU A 102 10.96 9.98 4.32
CA LEU A 102 10.10 10.06 3.14
C LEU A 102 8.72 10.57 3.51
N LYS A 103 8.20 11.42 2.64
CA LYS A 103 6.78 11.77 2.57
C LYS A 103 6.20 11.20 1.29
N LYS A 104 5.08 10.50 1.38
CA LYS A 104 4.35 9.99 0.24
C LYS A 104 2.93 10.56 0.25
N GLU A 105 2.50 11.05 -0.90
CA GLU A 105 1.17 11.62 -1.10
C GLU A 105 0.49 10.85 -2.23
N LYS A 106 -0.74 10.37 -1.98
CA LYS A 106 -1.54 9.66 -2.98
C LYS A 106 -3.02 9.97 -2.86
N THR A 107 -3.72 9.98 -3.99
CA THR A 107 -5.18 9.93 -4.05
C THR A 107 -5.60 8.52 -4.42
N THR A 108 -6.45 7.92 -3.60
CA THR A 108 -6.93 6.54 -3.74
C THR A 108 -8.42 6.54 -4.06
N GLU A 109 -8.82 5.83 -5.10
CA GLU A 109 -10.20 5.40 -5.32
C GLU A 109 -10.29 3.94 -4.86
N LEU A 110 -11.07 3.68 -3.80
CA LEU A 110 -11.27 2.36 -3.22
C LEU A 110 -12.48 1.68 -3.83
N TYR A 111 -12.30 0.46 -4.28
CA TYR A 111 -13.36 -0.43 -4.78
C TYR A 111 -13.34 -1.74 -4.02
N ASN A 112 -14.51 -2.22 -3.63
CA ASN A 112 -14.66 -3.46 -2.87
C ASN A 112 -15.27 -4.57 -3.75
N ILE A 113 -14.61 -5.72 -3.81
CA ILE A 113 -15.10 -6.95 -4.46
C ILE A 113 -15.89 -7.78 -3.46
N SER A 114 -15.36 -7.92 -2.23
CA SER A 114 -15.96 -8.61 -1.10
C SER A 114 -15.33 -8.11 0.20
N LYS A 115 -15.83 -8.54 1.37
CA LYS A 115 -15.40 -8.06 2.70
C LYS A 115 -13.88 -7.89 2.86
N ASP A 116 -13.08 -8.81 2.32
CA ASP A 116 -11.62 -8.84 2.51
C ASP A 116 -10.85 -8.66 1.20
N PHE A 117 -11.53 -8.22 0.12
CA PHE A 117 -10.94 -8.15 -1.21
C PHE A 117 -11.22 -6.82 -1.87
N ASN A 118 -10.16 -6.03 -2.03
CA ASN A 118 -10.23 -4.66 -2.53
C ASN A 118 -9.41 -4.45 -3.80
N ILE A 119 -9.78 -3.42 -4.53
CA ILE A 119 -8.99 -2.82 -5.60
C ILE A 119 -8.82 -1.34 -5.27
N GLU A 120 -7.58 -0.86 -5.27
CA GLU A 120 -7.27 0.56 -5.17
C GLU A 120 -6.75 1.08 -6.51
N LEU A 121 -7.38 2.15 -7.02
CA LEU A 121 -6.85 2.94 -8.12
C LEU A 121 -6.15 4.17 -7.54
N ASN A 122 -4.83 4.17 -7.57
CA ASN A 122 -3.99 5.12 -6.89
C ASN A 122 -3.30 6.08 -7.85
N HIS A 123 -3.46 7.39 -7.63
CA HIS A 123 -2.59 8.41 -8.19
C HIS A 123 -1.55 8.81 -7.16
N VAL A 124 -0.31 8.40 -7.36
CA VAL A 124 0.81 8.69 -6.46
C VAL A 124 1.60 9.88 -6.99
N LYS A 125 1.74 10.93 -6.19
CA LYS A 125 2.50 12.14 -6.55
C LYS A 125 3.92 11.78 -6.98
N ASN A 126 4.37 12.35 -8.10
CA ASN A 126 5.66 12.10 -8.73
C ASN A 126 5.86 10.68 -9.33
N LEU A 127 4.88 9.78 -9.23
CA LEU A 127 4.97 8.43 -9.79
C LEU A 127 3.91 8.15 -10.85
N GLY A 128 2.73 8.79 -10.77
CA GLY A 128 1.59 8.57 -11.66
C GLY A 128 0.61 7.53 -11.14
N TRP A 129 -0.07 6.82 -12.05
CA TRP A 129 -1.18 5.94 -11.72
C TRP A 129 -0.77 4.49 -11.52
N PHE A 130 -1.41 3.86 -10.53
CA PHE A 130 -1.21 2.45 -10.18
C PHE A 130 -2.54 1.80 -9.84
N LEU A 131 -2.59 0.51 -10.04
CA LEU A 131 -3.64 -0.38 -9.56
C LEU A 131 -3.03 -1.28 -8.49
N GLU A 132 -3.66 -1.36 -7.32
CA GLU A 132 -3.36 -2.34 -6.28
C GLU A 132 -4.56 -3.27 -6.15
N ILE A 133 -4.30 -4.57 -6.07
CA ILE A 133 -5.30 -5.60 -5.83
C ILE A 133 -4.89 -6.28 -4.53
N GLU A 134 -5.71 -6.13 -3.49
CA GLU A 134 -5.38 -6.46 -2.12
C GLU A 134 -6.38 -7.45 -1.55
N TYR A 135 -5.87 -8.53 -0.95
CA TYR A 135 -6.67 -9.53 -0.26
C TYR A 135 -6.18 -9.67 1.18
N LEU A 136 -7.09 -9.47 2.15
CA LEU A 136 -6.82 -9.68 3.56
C LEU A 136 -7.10 -11.13 3.93
N THR A 137 -6.15 -11.79 4.60
CA THR A 137 -6.23 -13.21 4.92
C THR A 137 -5.44 -13.56 6.18
N ASP A 138 -5.48 -14.83 6.57
CA ASP A 138 -4.58 -15.44 7.54
C ASP A 138 -3.37 -16.10 6.86
N LYS A 139 -2.47 -16.68 7.67
CA LYS A 139 -1.22 -17.28 7.19
C LYS A 139 -1.44 -18.53 6.33
N GLU A 140 -2.47 -19.29 6.63
CA GLU A 140 -2.75 -20.58 5.96
C GLU A 140 -3.30 -20.37 4.57
N HIS A 141 -4.02 -19.26 4.33
CA HIS A 141 -4.71 -18.96 3.08
C HIS A 141 -3.97 -18.00 2.14
N ILE A 142 -2.70 -17.67 2.40
CA ILE A 142 -1.90 -16.77 1.53
C ILE A 142 -1.86 -17.27 0.08
N HIS A 143 -1.75 -18.59 -0.14
CA HIS A 143 -1.72 -19.16 -1.50
C HIS A 143 -3.05 -18.99 -2.25
N LEU A 144 -4.18 -19.09 -1.52
CA LEU A 144 -5.51 -18.87 -2.07
C LEU A 144 -5.70 -17.38 -2.44
N ALA A 145 -5.28 -16.47 -1.56
CA ALA A 145 -5.31 -15.02 -1.82
C ALA A 145 -4.54 -14.67 -3.10
N ARG A 146 -3.32 -15.20 -3.28
CA ARG A 146 -2.54 -15.04 -4.52
C ARG A 146 -3.29 -15.52 -5.76
N LYS A 147 -3.91 -16.71 -5.68
CA LYS A 147 -4.70 -17.26 -6.80
C LYS A 147 -5.86 -16.33 -7.15
N ARG A 148 -6.59 -15.81 -6.15
CA ARG A 148 -7.70 -14.87 -6.36
C ARG A 148 -7.24 -13.54 -6.97
N ILE A 149 -6.13 -12.98 -6.53
CA ILE A 149 -5.53 -11.78 -7.12
C ILE A 149 -5.24 -12.01 -8.61
N LEU A 150 -4.62 -13.13 -8.96
CA LEU A 150 -4.33 -13.47 -10.36
C LEU A 150 -5.60 -13.65 -11.21
N GLN A 151 -6.68 -14.15 -10.63
CA GLN A 151 -7.98 -14.25 -11.31
C GLN A 151 -8.56 -12.85 -11.60
N ILE A 152 -8.46 -11.90 -10.66
CA ILE A 152 -8.91 -10.52 -10.89
C ILE A 152 -8.04 -9.85 -11.96
N MET A 153 -6.72 -10.03 -11.93
CA MET A 153 -5.84 -9.52 -12.98
C MET A 153 -6.27 -10.03 -14.36
N LYS A 154 -6.59 -11.33 -14.49
CA LYS A 154 -7.09 -11.92 -15.73
C LYS A 154 -8.40 -11.27 -16.17
N LYS A 155 -9.37 -11.05 -15.28
CA LYS A 155 -10.64 -10.36 -15.57
C LYS A 155 -10.44 -8.92 -16.05
N LEU A 156 -9.42 -8.25 -15.53
CA LEU A 156 -9.06 -6.88 -15.95
C LEU A 156 -8.18 -6.83 -17.21
N ASN A 157 -7.82 -7.99 -17.79
CA ASN A 157 -6.88 -8.15 -18.91
C ASN A 157 -5.49 -7.58 -18.58
N ILE A 158 -4.97 -7.88 -17.39
CA ILE A 158 -3.64 -7.48 -16.94
C ILE A 158 -2.70 -8.70 -16.99
N PRO A 159 -1.64 -8.69 -17.82
CA PRO A 159 -0.63 -9.72 -17.84
C PRO A 159 0.17 -9.77 -16.53
N LYS A 160 0.64 -10.97 -16.13
CA LYS A 160 1.38 -11.17 -14.87
C LYS A 160 2.74 -10.46 -14.85
N ASP A 161 3.37 -10.28 -15.98
CA ASP A 161 4.65 -9.58 -16.16
C ASP A 161 4.55 -8.06 -15.89
N LYS A 162 3.32 -7.52 -15.77
CA LYS A 162 3.07 -6.12 -15.40
C LYS A 162 3.07 -5.87 -13.90
N ILE A 163 3.20 -6.92 -13.08
CA ILE A 163 3.29 -6.75 -11.62
C ILE A 163 4.63 -6.09 -11.27
N ILE A 164 4.55 -5.02 -10.48
CA ILE A 164 5.72 -4.27 -10.02
C ILE A 164 6.19 -4.83 -8.68
N GLU A 165 7.47 -5.21 -8.62
CA GLU A 165 8.08 -5.77 -7.42
C GLU A 165 8.39 -4.71 -6.35
N LYS A 166 8.66 -3.46 -6.78
CA LYS A 166 9.05 -2.38 -5.87
C LYS A 166 7.82 -1.71 -5.26
N GLY A 167 7.86 -1.48 -3.94
CA GLY A 167 6.89 -0.61 -3.26
C GLY A 167 7.10 0.87 -3.64
N TYR A 168 6.07 1.71 -3.44
CA TYR A 168 6.14 3.15 -3.75
C TYR A 168 7.31 3.86 -3.07
N THR A 169 7.57 3.55 -1.81
CA THR A 169 8.68 4.14 -1.06
C THR A 169 10.03 3.84 -1.69
N LYS A 170 10.21 2.61 -2.22
CA LYS A 170 11.44 2.25 -2.93
C LYS A 170 11.56 2.96 -4.28
N ILE A 171 10.44 3.07 -5.03
CA ILE A 171 10.43 3.79 -6.31
C ILE A 171 10.72 5.29 -6.09
N LEU A 172 10.16 5.90 -5.04
CA LEU A 172 10.43 7.30 -4.69
C LEU A 172 11.87 7.52 -4.22
N TRP A 173 12.41 6.56 -3.48
CA TRP A 173 13.82 6.60 -3.04
C TRP A 173 14.78 6.55 -4.23
N ASP A 174 14.53 5.66 -5.19
CA ASP A 174 15.39 5.47 -6.37
C ASP A 174 15.36 6.69 -7.33
N LYS A 175 14.45 7.64 -7.12
CA LYS A 175 14.33 8.88 -7.89
C LYS A 175 15.00 10.09 -7.22
N LYS A 176 15.48 9.97 -5.96
CA LYS A 176 16.26 10.99 -5.28
C LYS A 176 17.69 11.02 -5.79
#